data_5c2c8ba5b0eebc15daa9cb42baa0dd74
#
_entry.id   5c2c8ba5b0eebc15daa9cb42baa0dd74
#
_cell.length_a   1.000
_cell.length_b   1.000
_cell.length_c   1.000
_cell.angle_alpha   90.00
_cell.angle_beta   90.00
_cell.angle_gamma   90.00
#
_symmetry.space_group_name_H-M   'P 1'
#
loop_
_entity.id
_entity.type
_entity.pdbx_description
1 polymer ?
#
loop_
_entity_poly.entity_id
_entity_poly.type
_entity_poly.pdbx_seq_one_letter_code
_entity_poly.pdbx_strand_id
1 'polypeptide(L)'
;AIITANAQTETQNKITYHDPGSKKLVQVAIVLRDIEATARLWAELLDVPMPPISTTRPGNEVKEIYRGKPTEGQTKLTFFNLGQVVIELMQPINEGTSWKEFLDTKGEGVQHLGFQVVDPVKTSEALEKAGYPVIHRGRYDSDNGTYIYHDTQDALGVIIELLHSDEKK
;
A
#
# COMPACT_ATOMS: atom_id res chain seq x y z
N ALA A 1 33.87 24.05 36.37
CA ALA A 1 32.92 24.46 35.33
C ALA A 1 31.92 23.33 35.12
N ILE A 2 30.70 23.52 35.58
CA ILE A 2 29.61 22.55 35.46
C ILE A 2 28.91 22.90 34.14
N ILE A 3 28.97 21.99 33.16
CA ILE A 3 28.20 22.09 31.93
C ILE A 3 26.82 21.48 32.21
N THR A 4 25.83 22.35 32.37
CA THR A 4 24.41 21.96 32.39
C THR A 4 23.98 21.65 30.96
N ALA A 5 23.81 20.36 30.65
CA ALA A 5 23.14 19.96 29.42
C ALA A 5 21.65 20.30 29.54
N ASN A 6 21.19 21.26 28.74
CA ASN A 6 19.76 21.49 28.51
C ASN A 6 19.20 20.28 27.76
N ALA A 7 18.46 19.45 28.48
CA ALA A 7 17.59 18.46 27.87
C ALA A 7 16.41 19.22 27.22
N GLN A 8 16.49 19.49 25.93
CA GLN A 8 15.32 19.81 25.14
C GLN A 8 14.40 18.58 25.14
N THR A 9 13.32 18.69 25.86
CA THR A 9 12.20 17.74 25.80
C THR A 9 11.60 17.87 24.41
N GLU A 10 12.06 17.06 23.46
CA GLU A 10 11.31 16.78 22.25
C GLU A 10 10.01 16.13 22.71
N THR A 11 8.93 16.88 22.62
CA THR A 11 7.57 16.34 22.73
C THR A 11 7.38 15.47 21.51
N GLN A 12 7.81 14.21 21.60
CA GLN A 12 7.40 13.21 20.62
C GLN A 12 5.89 13.19 20.62
N ASN A 13 5.29 13.67 19.53
CA ASN A 13 3.87 13.52 19.27
C ASN A 13 3.57 12.02 19.30
N LYS A 14 3.13 11.54 20.45
CA LYS A 14 2.74 10.16 20.62
C LYS A 14 1.50 9.96 19.76
N ILE A 15 1.68 9.32 18.61
CA ILE A 15 0.56 8.94 17.75
C ILE A 15 -0.32 8.02 18.58
N THR A 16 -1.45 8.55 19.02
CA THR A 16 -2.44 7.73 19.72
C THR A 16 -3.23 6.99 18.65
N TYR A 17 -2.76 5.80 18.33
CA TYR A 17 -3.39 4.96 17.34
C TYR A 17 -4.60 4.27 17.97
N HIS A 18 -5.80 4.68 17.60
CA HIS A 18 -7.06 4.14 18.12
C HIS A 18 -7.82 3.27 17.13
N ASP A 19 -7.14 2.74 16.12
CA ASP A 19 -7.80 1.83 15.20
C ASP A 19 -7.65 0.38 15.64
N PRO A 20 -8.72 -0.30 16.03
CA PRO A 20 -8.68 -1.70 16.45
C PRO A 20 -8.30 -2.66 15.30
N GLY A 21 -8.41 -2.24 14.04
CA GLY A 21 -8.07 -3.05 12.87
C GLY A 21 -6.64 -2.89 12.36
N SER A 22 -5.95 -1.84 12.77
CA SER A 22 -4.69 -1.39 12.19
C SER A 22 -3.46 -2.28 12.42
N LYS A 23 -3.52 -3.22 13.34
CA LYS A 23 -2.45 -4.20 13.58
C LYS A 23 -2.59 -5.45 12.71
N LYS A 24 -3.60 -5.54 11.87
CA LYS A 24 -3.84 -6.70 11.01
C LYS A 24 -3.17 -6.49 9.66
N LEU A 25 -1.90 -6.90 9.56
CA LEU A 25 -1.20 -6.99 8.29
C LEU A 25 -1.84 -8.13 7.46
N VAL A 26 -2.30 -7.81 6.25
CA VAL A 26 -2.98 -8.76 5.37
C VAL A 26 -2.30 -8.91 4.02
N GLN A 27 -1.42 -7.98 3.65
CA GLN A 27 -0.81 -7.95 2.33
C GLN A 27 0.62 -7.45 2.37
N VAL A 28 1.49 -8.08 1.58
CA VAL A 28 2.82 -7.60 1.21
C VAL A 28 2.87 -7.49 -0.30
N ALA A 29 3.09 -6.29 -0.83
CA ALA A 29 3.09 -6.05 -2.26
C ALA A 29 4.49 -5.79 -2.80
N ILE A 30 4.79 -6.47 -3.89
CA ILE A 30 6.07 -6.41 -4.60
C ILE A 30 5.82 -5.84 -5.98
N VAL A 31 6.41 -4.68 -6.26
CA VAL A 31 6.40 -4.06 -7.58
C VAL A 31 7.56 -4.60 -8.40
N LEU A 32 7.29 -4.93 -9.67
CA LEU A 32 8.26 -5.60 -10.54
C LEU A 32 8.00 -5.29 -12.03
N ARG A 33 8.95 -5.67 -12.90
CA ARG A 33 8.91 -5.39 -14.35
C ARG A 33 8.26 -6.49 -15.17
N ASP A 34 8.38 -7.75 -14.73
CA ASP A 34 7.85 -8.92 -15.44
C ASP A 34 7.09 -9.82 -14.46
N ILE A 35 5.78 -9.57 -14.39
CA ILE A 35 4.91 -10.29 -13.47
C ILE A 35 4.75 -11.76 -13.84
N GLU A 36 4.79 -12.11 -15.12
CA GLU A 36 4.59 -13.48 -15.58
C GLU A 36 5.79 -14.36 -15.21
N ALA A 37 7.00 -13.86 -15.45
CA ALA A 37 8.23 -14.56 -15.06
C ALA A 37 8.32 -14.70 -13.53
N THR A 38 8.07 -13.61 -12.81
CA THR A 38 8.18 -13.62 -11.34
C THR A 38 7.09 -14.47 -10.69
N ALA A 39 5.84 -14.41 -11.16
CA ALA A 39 4.76 -15.23 -10.62
C ALA A 39 5.02 -16.73 -10.83
N ARG A 40 5.64 -17.13 -11.95
CA ARG A 40 6.05 -18.52 -12.19
C ARG A 40 7.06 -18.99 -11.15
N LEU A 41 8.08 -18.18 -10.86
CA LEU A 41 9.08 -18.52 -9.84
C LEU A 41 8.47 -18.60 -8.44
N TRP A 42 7.52 -17.72 -8.09
CA TRP A 42 6.79 -17.80 -6.83
C TRP A 42 5.94 -19.07 -6.74
N ALA A 43 5.24 -19.44 -7.83
CA ALA A 43 4.43 -20.65 -7.87
C ALA A 43 5.30 -21.91 -7.68
N GLU A 44 6.46 -21.96 -8.33
CA GLU A 44 7.45 -23.04 -8.16
C GLU A 44 8.00 -23.09 -6.73
N LEU A 45 8.40 -21.94 -6.17
CA LEU A 45 8.94 -21.88 -4.80
C LEU A 45 7.93 -22.34 -3.74
N LEU A 46 6.66 -22.00 -3.92
CA LEU A 46 5.59 -22.33 -2.98
C LEU A 46 4.93 -23.69 -3.25
N ASP A 47 5.30 -24.37 -4.34
CA ASP A 47 4.67 -25.61 -4.81
C ASP A 47 3.14 -25.47 -4.94
N VAL A 48 2.71 -24.43 -5.62
CA VAL A 48 1.29 -24.13 -5.88
C VAL A 48 1.05 -23.86 -7.36
N PRO A 49 -0.19 -24.05 -7.86
CA PRO A 49 -0.54 -23.62 -9.21
C PRO A 49 -0.32 -22.11 -9.37
N MET A 50 0.15 -21.70 -10.55
CA MET A 50 0.28 -20.28 -10.87
C MET A 50 -1.09 -19.59 -10.82
N PRO A 51 -1.26 -18.55 -10.02
CA PRO A 51 -2.53 -17.83 -9.95
C PRO A 51 -2.76 -17.01 -11.22
N PRO A 52 -4.03 -16.66 -11.54
CA PRO A 52 -4.32 -15.84 -12.70
C PRO A 52 -3.75 -14.43 -12.54
N ILE A 53 -3.23 -13.88 -13.64
CA ILE A 53 -2.81 -12.49 -13.72
C ILE A 53 -3.96 -11.69 -14.32
N SER A 54 -4.37 -10.62 -13.67
CA SER A 54 -5.40 -9.69 -14.14
C SER A 54 -4.82 -8.30 -14.37
N THR A 55 -5.45 -7.52 -15.23
CA THR A 55 -5.17 -6.09 -15.38
C THR A 55 -6.28 -5.30 -14.70
N THR A 56 -5.91 -4.32 -13.89
CA THR A 56 -6.88 -3.45 -13.23
C THR A 56 -7.67 -2.64 -14.25
N ARG A 57 -8.87 -2.21 -13.84
CA ARG A 57 -9.62 -1.19 -14.58
C ARG A 57 -8.80 0.10 -14.63
N PRO A 58 -9.04 0.97 -15.66
CA PRO A 58 -8.47 2.32 -15.66
C PRO A 58 -8.81 3.08 -14.37
N GLY A 59 -7.85 3.81 -13.82
CA GLY A 59 -8.00 4.47 -12.53
C GLY A 59 -9.19 5.44 -12.44
N ASN A 60 -9.53 6.13 -13.53
CA ASN A 60 -10.70 7.02 -13.60
C ASN A 60 -12.03 6.27 -13.37
N GLU A 61 -12.13 4.99 -13.70
CA GLU A 61 -13.33 4.17 -13.46
C GLU A 61 -13.46 3.72 -12.00
N VAL A 62 -12.34 3.64 -11.28
CA VAL A 62 -12.26 3.25 -9.86
C VAL A 62 -11.96 4.42 -8.93
N LYS A 63 -12.19 5.66 -9.41
CA LYS A 63 -11.99 6.92 -8.66
C LYS A 63 -10.58 7.06 -8.10
N GLU A 64 -9.60 6.62 -8.84
CA GLU A 64 -8.20 6.66 -8.45
C GLU A 64 -7.66 8.09 -8.45
N ILE A 65 -7.01 8.45 -7.34
CA ILE A 65 -6.36 9.74 -7.14
C ILE A 65 -4.91 9.48 -6.77
N TYR A 66 -4.00 10.01 -7.59
CA TYR A 66 -2.57 9.95 -7.32
C TYR A 66 -2.01 11.38 -7.15
N ARG A 67 -1.32 11.63 -6.02
CA ARG A 67 -0.80 12.96 -5.64
C ARG A 67 -1.81 14.08 -5.82
N GLY A 68 -3.06 13.84 -5.37
CA GLY A 68 -4.16 14.80 -5.39
C GLY A 68 -4.83 14.99 -6.75
N LYS A 69 -4.47 14.26 -7.79
CA LYS A 69 -5.04 14.36 -9.15
C LYS A 69 -5.67 13.04 -9.58
N PRO A 70 -6.81 13.07 -10.29
CA PRO A 70 -7.32 11.89 -10.97
C PRO A 70 -6.28 11.30 -11.91
N THR A 71 -6.25 9.98 -12.00
CA THR A 71 -5.32 9.25 -12.89
C THR A 71 -6.05 8.15 -13.66
N GLU A 72 -5.45 7.72 -14.76
CA GLU A 72 -5.88 6.58 -15.56
C GLU A 72 -4.92 5.39 -15.39
N GLY A 73 -4.20 5.37 -14.27
CA GLY A 73 -3.23 4.34 -13.96
C GLY A 73 -3.81 2.94 -14.03
N GLN A 74 -3.00 2.00 -14.51
CA GLN A 74 -3.33 0.57 -14.55
C GLN A 74 -2.12 -0.24 -14.16
N THR A 75 -2.39 -1.40 -13.56
CA THR A 75 -1.36 -2.37 -13.20
C THR A 75 -1.85 -3.79 -13.47
N LYS A 76 -0.92 -4.69 -13.80
CA LYS A 76 -1.18 -6.14 -13.74
C LYS A 76 -1.01 -6.59 -12.29
N LEU A 77 -1.88 -7.47 -11.83
CA LEU A 77 -1.90 -8.02 -10.48
C LEU A 77 -1.98 -9.53 -10.48
N THR A 78 -1.34 -10.15 -9.51
CA THR A 78 -1.61 -11.53 -9.13
C THR A 78 -1.35 -11.72 -7.63
N PHE A 79 -1.99 -12.72 -7.02
CA PHE A 79 -2.02 -12.89 -5.57
C PHE A 79 -1.69 -14.31 -5.16
N PHE A 80 -0.75 -14.48 -4.23
CA PHE A 80 -0.44 -15.74 -3.57
C PHE A 80 -0.98 -15.68 -2.13
N ASN A 81 -2.02 -16.46 -1.85
CA ASN A 81 -2.61 -16.51 -0.52
C ASN A 81 -1.84 -17.52 0.35
N LEU A 82 -1.17 -17.01 1.37
CA LEU A 82 -0.40 -17.83 2.32
C LEU A 82 -1.18 -18.16 3.61
N GLY A 83 -2.47 -17.84 3.65
CA GLY A 83 -3.33 -18.04 4.82
C GLY A 83 -3.31 -16.85 5.77
N GLN A 84 -2.17 -16.51 6.35
CA GLN A 84 -2.00 -15.39 7.28
C GLN A 84 -1.78 -14.05 6.57
N VAL A 85 -1.22 -14.05 5.36
CA VAL A 85 -0.91 -12.88 4.55
C VAL A 85 -0.98 -13.22 3.06
N VAL A 86 -1.29 -12.23 2.25
CA VAL A 86 -1.26 -12.34 0.78
C VAL A 86 0.02 -11.70 0.27
N ILE A 87 0.74 -12.37 -0.62
CA ILE A 87 1.78 -11.77 -1.45
C ILE A 87 1.10 -11.26 -2.72
N GLU A 88 1.14 -9.95 -2.94
CA GLU A 88 0.68 -9.32 -4.16
C GLU A 88 1.87 -9.01 -5.06
N LEU A 89 1.82 -9.45 -6.31
CA LEU A 89 2.76 -9.03 -7.33
C LEU A 89 2.09 -7.98 -8.22
N MET A 90 2.83 -6.91 -8.51
CA MET A 90 2.31 -5.76 -9.26
C MET A 90 3.26 -5.37 -10.37
N GLN A 91 2.74 -5.28 -11.60
CA GLN A 91 3.47 -4.71 -12.73
C GLN A 91 2.72 -3.48 -13.23
N PRO A 92 3.18 -2.24 -12.92
CA PRO A 92 2.59 -1.02 -13.47
C PRO A 92 2.66 -1.01 -15.00
N ILE A 93 1.57 -0.56 -15.65
CA ILE A 93 1.48 -0.52 -17.12
C ILE A 93 1.78 0.88 -17.64
N ASN A 94 1.24 1.89 -16.99
CA ASN A 94 1.35 3.29 -17.41
C ASN A 94 1.72 4.22 -16.25
N GLU A 95 1.95 5.48 -16.58
CA GLU A 95 2.32 6.53 -15.63
C GLU A 95 1.17 6.92 -14.70
N GLY A 96 1.48 7.75 -13.70
CA GLY A 96 0.48 8.36 -12.82
C GLY A 96 0.03 7.46 -11.66
N THR A 97 0.89 6.56 -11.20
CA THR A 97 0.64 5.71 -10.05
C THR A 97 1.84 5.69 -9.09
N SER A 98 1.61 5.44 -7.82
CA SER A 98 2.68 5.24 -6.84
C SER A 98 3.53 3.99 -7.15
N TRP A 99 2.93 3.00 -7.79
CA TRP A 99 3.61 1.78 -8.20
C TRP A 99 4.63 2.04 -9.32
N LYS A 100 4.24 2.82 -10.33
CA LYS A 100 5.14 3.20 -11.43
C LYS A 100 6.26 4.11 -10.93
N GLU A 101 5.94 5.10 -10.10
CA GLU A 101 6.93 5.96 -9.48
C GLU A 101 7.96 5.17 -8.68
N PHE A 102 7.50 4.19 -7.87
CA PHE A 102 8.39 3.32 -7.12
C PHE A 102 9.31 2.51 -8.03
N LEU A 103 8.74 1.87 -9.05
CA LEU A 103 9.51 1.06 -10.00
C LEU A 103 10.60 1.87 -10.71
N ASP A 104 10.31 3.13 -11.07
CA ASP A 104 11.24 4.00 -11.78
C ASP A 104 12.32 4.58 -10.86
N THR A 105 11.99 4.86 -9.61
CA THR A 105 12.91 5.54 -8.69
C THR A 105 13.67 4.61 -7.76
N LYS A 106 13.07 3.48 -7.38
CA LYS A 106 13.65 2.51 -6.43
C LYS A 106 13.98 1.17 -7.09
N GLY A 107 13.38 0.85 -8.22
CA GLY A 107 13.49 -0.45 -8.86
C GLY A 107 12.46 -1.45 -8.34
N GLU A 108 12.73 -2.74 -8.55
CA GLU A 108 11.87 -3.83 -8.11
C GLU A 108 12.02 -4.09 -6.62
N GLY A 109 10.93 -4.44 -5.94
CA GLY A 109 10.96 -4.81 -4.54
C GLY A 109 9.64 -4.58 -3.80
N VAL A 110 9.67 -4.77 -2.49
CA VAL A 110 8.51 -4.52 -1.62
C VAL A 110 8.22 -3.03 -1.61
N GLN A 111 7.05 -2.65 -2.13
CA GLN A 111 6.61 -1.27 -2.20
C GLN A 111 5.72 -0.90 -1.02
N HIS A 112 4.77 -1.78 -0.64
CA HIS A 112 3.86 -1.48 0.46
C HIS A 112 3.51 -2.69 1.32
N LEU A 113 3.03 -2.36 2.52
CA LEU A 113 2.40 -3.28 3.45
C LEU A 113 0.94 -2.87 3.63
N GLY A 114 0.01 -3.79 3.35
CA GLY A 114 -1.43 -3.57 3.44
C GLY A 114 -1.99 -4.00 4.80
N PHE A 115 -2.65 -3.06 5.48
CA PHE A 115 -3.32 -3.29 6.76
C PHE A 115 -4.83 -3.19 6.61
N GLN A 116 -5.53 -4.23 7.05
CA GLN A 116 -7.00 -4.20 7.12
C GLN A 116 -7.44 -3.25 8.22
N VAL A 117 -8.26 -2.25 7.88
CA VAL A 117 -8.79 -1.26 8.82
C VAL A 117 -10.32 -1.23 8.82
N VAL A 118 -10.90 -0.85 9.96
CA VAL A 118 -12.36 -0.75 10.11
C VAL A 118 -12.86 0.58 9.56
N ASP A 119 -12.19 1.68 9.89
CA ASP A 119 -12.54 3.04 9.47
C ASP A 119 -11.36 3.66 8.72
N PRO A 120 -11.35 3.56 7.38
CA PRO A 120 -10.22 4.04 6.57
C PRO A 120 -10.09 5.56 6.59
N VAL A 121 -11.19 6.30 6.76
CA VAL A 121 -11.17 7.77 6.81
C VAL A 121 -10.49 8.24 8.09
N LYS A 122 -10.95 7.74 9.23
CA LYS A 122 -10.40 8.12 10.54
C LYS A 122 -8.94 7.69 10.68
N THR A 123 -8.59 6.50 10.20
CA THR A 123 -7.21 6.01 10.23
C THR A 123 -6.31 6.87 9.34
N SER A 124 -6.77 7.21 8.14
CA SER A 124 -6.04 8.06 7.21
C SER A 124 -5.81 9.45 7.79
N GLU A 125 -6.85 10.10 8.36
CA GLU A 125 -6.70 11.40 9.03
C GLU A 125 -5.69 11.37 10.18
N ALA A 126 -5.62 10.28 10.93
CA ALA A 126 -4.65 10.12 12.00
C ALA A 126 -3.21 10.05 11.46
N LEU A 127 -3.00 9.32 10.35
CA LEU A 127 -1.70 9.24 9.68
C LEU A 127 -1.29 10.59 9.07
N GLU A 128 -2.22 11.33 8.44
CA GLU A 128 -1.93 12.66 7.91
C GLU A 128 -1.54 13.65 9.02
N LYS A 129 -2.24 13.64 10.16
CA LYS A 129 -1.88 14.44 11.34
C LYS A 129 -0.52 14.08 11.92
N ALA A 130 -0.08 12.83 11.74
CA ALA A 130 1.24 12.36 12.13
C ALA A 130 2.35 12.71 11.11
N GLY A 131 2.01 13.38 10.01
CA GLY A 131 2.95 13.80 8.99
C GLY A 131 3.11 12.83 7.82
N TYR A 132 2.24 11.84 7.68
CA TYR A 132 2.24 10.86 6.59
C TYR A 132 1.09 11.16 5.61
N PRO A 133 1.30 11.98 4.58
CA PRO A 133 0.22 12.38 3.66
C PRO A 133 -0.25 11.21 2.80
N VAL A 134 -1.50 11.30 2.36
CA VAL A 134 -2.02 10.39 1.32
C VAL A 134 -1.34 10.69 0.00
N ILE A 135 -0.77 9.67 -0.65
CA ILE A 135 -0.15 9.78 -1.97
C ILE A 135 -0.97 9.12 -3.08
N HIS A 136 -1.73 8.08 -2.76
CA HIS A 136 -2.51 7.34 -3.74
C HIS A 136 -3.72 6.71 -3.06
N ARG A 137 -4.88 6.68 -3.72
CA ARG A 137 -6.09 6.05 -3.21
C ARG A 137 -7.05 5.71 -4.34
N GLY A 138 -7.90 4.73 -4.13
CA GLY A 138 -8.91 4.33 -5.09
C GLY A 138 -9.91 3.34 -4.52
N ARG A 139 -10.80 2.85 -5.41
CA ARG A 139 -11.69 1.73 -5.14
C ARG A 139 -11.05 0.45 -5.67
N TYR A 140 -11.43 -0.69 -5.09
CA TYR A 140 -11.11 -1.98 -5.68
C TYR A 140 -11.83 -2.14 -7.04
N ASP A 141 -11.27 -2.93 -7.94
CA ASP A 141 -11.88 -3.23 -9.23
C ASP A 141 -13.29 -3.82 -9.11
N SER A 142 -13.54 -4.58 -8.06
CA SER A 142 -14.85 -5.13 -7.70
C SER A 142 -15.82 -4.12 -7.10
N ASP A 143 -15.39 -2.87 -6.91
CA ASP A 143 -16.13 -1.76 -6.30
C ASP A 143 -16.71 -2.05 -4.90
N ASN A 144 -16.11 -2.99 -4.18
CA ASN A 144 -16.55 -3.44 -2.85
C ASN A 144 -15.60 -3.05 -1.72
N GLY A 145 -14.75 -2.05 -1.94
CA GLY A 145 -13.81 -1.57 -0.93
C GLY A 145 -12.90 -0.47 -1.45
N THR A 146 -12.02 0.00 -0.59
CA THR A 146 -11.07 1.08 -0.87
C THR A 146 -9.67 0.73 -0.43
N TYR A 147 -8.70 1.36 -1.08
CA TYR A 147 -7.30 1.38 -0.65
C TYR A 147 -6.81 2.82 -0.53
N ILE A 148 -5.91 3.07 0.44
CA ILE A 148 -5.30 4.37 0.67
C ILE A 148 -3.83 4.16 1.02
N TYR A 149 -2.92 4.73 0.23
CA TYR A 149 -1.48 4.72 0.47
C TYR A 149 -1.03 5.99 1.15
N HIS A 150 -0.25 5.84 2.21
CA HIS A 150 0.39 6.93 2.94
C HIS A 150 1.90 6.95 2.70
N ASP A 151 2.46 8.14 2.50
CA ASP A 151 3.90 8.33 2.30
C ASP A 151 4.65 8.12 3.62
N THR A 152 5.03 6.88 3.83
CA THR A 152 5.81 6.45 5.00
C THR A 152 7.19 5.92 4.59
N GLN A 153 7.54 5.99 3.30
CA GLN A 153 8.73 5.36 2.74
C GLN A 153 10.02 5.78 3.46
N ASP A 154 10.20 7.07 3.68
CA ASP A 154 11.43 7.58 4.29
C ASP A 154 11.49 7.29 5.80
N ALA A 155 10.35 7.25 6.48
CA ALA A 155 10.27 7.03 7.91
C ALA A 155 10.29 5.54 8.31
N LEU A 156 9.62 4.70 7.54
CA LEU A 156 9.41 3.29 7.86
C LEU A 156 10.12 2.32 6.89
N GLY A 157 10.72 2.83 5.82
CA GLY A 157 11.35 2.01 4.78
C GLY A 157 10.38 1.36 3.82
N VAL A 158 9.07 1.61 3.96
CA VAL A 158 8.00 1.02 3.16
C VAL A 158 6.77 1.92 3.19
N ILE A 159 5.95 1.88 2.15
CA ILE A 159 4.66 2.56 2.10
C ILE A 159 3.63 1.77 2.91
N ILE A 160 2.79 2.45 3.68
CA ILE A 160 1.66 1.83 4.37
C ILE A 160 0.39 2.01 3.54
N GLU A 161 -0.28 0.89 3.31
CA GLU A 161 -1.59 0.85 2.69
C GLU A 161 -2.68 0.52 3.71
N LEU A 162 -3.76 1.28 3.68
CA LEU A 162 -4.98 0.99 4.41
C LEU A 162 -5.97 0.31 3.46
N LEU A 163 -6.42 -0.89 3.83
CA LEU A 163 -7.38 -1.69 3.08
C LEU A 163 -8.70 -1.76 3.85
N HIS A 164 -9.80 -1.47 3.18
CA HIS A 164 -11.13 -1.57 3.75
C HIS A 164 -12.10 -2.21 2.77
N SER A 165 -12.82 -3.22 3.23
CA SER A 165 -13.92 -3.82 2.46
C SER A 165 -15.24 -3.27 2.97
N ASP A 166 -16.10 -2.83 2.04
CA ASP A 166 -17.43 -2.34 2.36
C ASP A 166 -18.25 -3.46 3.02
N GLU A 167 -19.11 -3.11 3.98
CA GLU A 167 -20.03 -4.08 4.56
C GLU A 167 -20.96 -4.65 3.48
N LYS A 168 -21.15 -5.95 3.48
CA LYS A 168 -22.16 -6.58 2.60
C LYS A 168 -23.52 -6.11 3.07
N LYS A 169 -24.21 -5.35 2.22
CA LYS A 169 -25.62 -4.99 2.39
C LYS A 169 -26.50 -6.19 2.22
#